data_193e28a69da0a63a160a4ac577c942dc
#
_entry.id   193e28a69da0a63a160a4ac577c942dc
#
_cell.length_a   1.000
_cell.length_b   1.000
_cell.length_c   1.000
_cell.angle_alpha   90.00
_cell.angle_beta   90.00
_cell.angle_gamma   90.00
#
_symmetry.space_group_name_H-M   'P 1'
#
loop_
_entity.id
_entity.type
_entity.pdbx_description
1 polymer ?
#
loop_
_entity_poly.entity_id
_entity_poly.type
_entity_poly.pdbx_seq_one_letter_code
_entity_poly.pdbx_strand_id
1 'polypeptide(L)'
;MRTLLLASVLAAGAAIGAATVVLAQDALPPNYAVSPPDKGDGNAPGMKSTELSPKTRTFHLTFQKGDDPAAGLKEFARKNNLTNAHFEAIGAFGSAVIGWSDRPMKAFKVVRINEEMEVSVFNGNIVRNKDGEPVVHAHCVVGILSNEKVYAGHCLQEEVSLTLQLYITDSEPLKTAAK
;
A
#
# COMPACT_ATOMS: atom_id res chain seq x y z
N MET A 1 -69.82 12.09 15.64
CA MET A 1 -68.98 10.94 16.00
C MET A 1 -68.05 10.59 14.86
N ARG A 2 -66.96 11.30 14.73
CA ARG A 2 -65.82 10.95 13.84
C ARG A 2 -64.64 11.86 14.13
N THR A 3 -63.93 11.58 15.20
CA THR A 3 -62.63 12.24 15.45
C THR A 3 -61.89 11.46 16.52
N LEU A 4 -61.27 10.36 16.15
CA LEU A 4 -60.33 9.62 16.99
C LEU A 4 -59.68 8.48 16.18
N LEU A 5 -58.84 8.83 15.17
CA LEU A 5 -58.03 7.82 14.46
C LEU A 5 -56.84 8.44 13.71
N LEU A 6 -56.23 9.48 14.27
CA LEU A 6 -55.06 10.09 13.65
C LEU A 6 -53.85 10.31 14.60
N ALA A 7 -53.88 9.74 15.80
CA ALA A 7 -52.79 9.94 16.78
C ALA A 7 -51.88 8.73 17.01
N SER A 8 -52.13 7.58 16.33
CA SER A 8 -51.39 6.34 16.62
C SER A 8 -50.38 5.92 15.53
N VAL A 9 -50.23 6.69 14.45
CA VAL A 9 -49.31 6.33 13.36
C VAL A 9 -47.95 7.02 13.46
N LEU A 10 -47.81 8.11 14.23
CA LEU A 10 -46.51 8.80 14.37
C LEU A 10 -45.58 8.22 15.46
N ALA A 11 -46.09 7.36 16.35
CA ALA A 11 -45.23 6.75 17.37
C ALA A 11 -44.51 5.45 16.88
N ALA A 12 -45.00 4.82 15.82
CA ALA A 12 -44.39 3.60 15.29
C ALA A 12 -43.18 3.89 14.37
N GLY A 13 -43.08 5.08 13.80
CA GLY A 13 -41.96 5.41 12.89
C GLY A 13 -40.65 5.70 13.60
N ALA A 14 -40.67 6.22 14.84
CA ALA A 14 -39.46 6.53 15.59
C ALA A 14 -38.81 5.28 16.25
N ALA A 15 -39.60 4.25 16.54
CA ALA A 15 -39.09 3.02 17.15
C ALA A 15 -38.35 2.09 16.14
N ILE A 16 -38.77 2.17 14.86
CA ILE A 16 -38.14 1.32 13.81
C ILE A 16 -36.76 1.87 13.44
N GLY A 17 -36.55 3.18 13.46
CA GLY A 17 -35.26 3.80 13.15
C GLY A 17 -34.19 3.53 14.20
N ALA A 18 -34.54 3.50 15.49
CA ALA A 18 -33.60 3.23 16.57
C ALA A 18 -33.22 1.75 16.66
N ALA A 19 -34.16 0.85 16.38
CA ALA A 19 -33.89 -0.60 16.39
C ALA A 19 -32.98 -1.06 15.24
N THR A 20 -33.09 -0.40 14.07
CA THR A 20 -32.23 -0.73 12.91
C THR A 20 -30.78 -0.28 13.11
N VAL A 21 -30.52 0.81 13.82
CA VAL A 21 -29.16 1.27 14.11
C VAL A 21 -28.48 0.37 15.12
N VAL A 22 -29.20 -0.08 16.16
CA VAL A 22 -28.65 -1.00 17.17
C VAL A 22 -28.35 -2.36 16.56
N LEU A 23 -29.24 -2.90 15.71
CA LEU A 23 -29.02 -4.18 15.03
C LEU A 23 -27.84 -4.14 14.03
N ALA A 24 -27.57 -2.99 13.42
CA ALA A 24 -26.42 -2.82 12.53
C ALA A 24 -25.09 -2.80 13.30
N GLN A 25 -25.07 -2.29 14.54
CA GLN A 25 -23.88 -2.30 15.38
C GLN A 25 -23.56 -3.68 15.94
N ASP A 26 -24.58 -4.47 16.28
CA ASP A 26 -24.42 -5.83 16.79
C ASP A 26 -23.99 -6.83 15.70
N ALA A 27 -24.08 -6.46 14.41
CA ALA A 27 -23.69 -7.29 13.26
C ALA A 27 -22.22 -7.15 12.85
N LEU A 28 -21.48 -6.22 13.46
CA LEU A 28 -20.07 -6.05 13.12
C LEU A 28 -19.20 -7.17 13.73
N PRO A 29 -18.22 -7.67 12.98
CA PRO A 29 -17.26 -8.63 13.53
C PRO A 29 -16.51 -8.07 14.74
N PRO A 30 -15.97 -8.92 15.63
CA PRO A 30 -15.10 -8.49 16.71
C PRO A 30 -13.98 -7.59 16.19
N ASN A 31 -13.69 -6.50 16.89
CA ASN A 31 -12.70 -5.47 16.54
C ASN A 31 -13.11 -4.49 15.41
N TYR A 32 -14.36 -4.55 14.94
CA TYR A 32 -14.92 -3.54 14.06
C TYR A 32 -15.82 -2.59 14.85
N ALA A 33 -15.77 -1.32 14.49
CA ALA A 33 -16.64 -0.29 15.03
C ALA A 33 -17.03 0.71 13.94
N VAL A 34 -18.21 1.30 14.06
CA VAL A 34 -18.59 2.45 13.25
C VAL A 34 -17.88 3.67 13.84
N SER A 35 -17.12 4.37 13.02
CA SER A 35 -16.46 5.62 13.38
C SER A 35 -16.92 6.73 12.45
N PRO A 36 -17.08 7.97 12.94
CA PRO A 36 -17.25 9.11 12.06
C PRO A 36 -15.99 9.30 11.20
N PRO A 37 -16.11 10.00 10.06
CA PRO A 37 -14.93 10.35 9.26
C PRO A 37 -13.86 11.04 10.10
N ASP A 38 -12.60 10.66 9.91
CA ASP A 38 -11.47 11.33 10.52
C ASP A 38 -11.41 12.78 10.02
N LYS A 39 -11.28 13.74 10.94
CA LYS A 39 -11.17 15.16 10.62
C LYS A 39 -9.75 15.59 10.29
N GLY A 40 -8.77 14.70 10.48
CA GLY A 40 -7.36 14.98 10.26
C GLY A 40 -6.78 16.04 11.20
N ASP A 41 -7.38 16.22 12.38
CA ASP A 41 -6.95 17.21 13.40
C ASP A 41 -5.94 16.65 14.41
N GLY A 42 -5.37 15.47 14.11
CA GLY A 42 -4.31 14.86 14.90
C GLY A 42 -2.97 15.58 14.76
N ASN A 43 -2.02 15.22 15.63
CA ASN A 43 -0.67 15.77 15.65
C ASN A 43 0.34 14.83 15.01
N ALA A 44 1.32 15.39 14.31
CA ALA A 44 2.45 14.66 13.71
C ALA A 44 3.81 15.26 14.14
N PRO A 45 4.15 15.23 15.45
CA PRO A 45 5.35 15.92 15.96
C PRO A 45 6.66 15.32 15.43
N GLY A 46 6.65 14.12 14.88
CA GLY A 46 7.80 13.46 14.27
C GLY A 46 7.92 13.67 12.75
N MET A 47 7.04 14.45 12.13
CA MET A 47 7.08 14.70 10.70
C MET A 47 8.33 15.48 10.32
N LYS A 48 9.01 15.01 9.27
CA LYS A 48 10.13 15.70 8.62
C LYS A 48 9.80 15.89 7.16
N SER A 49 10.17 17.04 6.61
CA SER A 49 10.02 17.34 5.19
C SER A 49 11.35 17.72 4.57
N THR A 50 11.52 17.37 3.30
CA THR A 50 12.64 17.80 2.46
C THR A 50 12.08 18.25 1.14
N GLU A 51 12.41 19.45 0.73
CA GLU A 51 12.06 19.93 -0.60
C GLU A 51 12.96 19.25 -1.64
N LEU A 52 12.36 18.77 -2.70
CA LEU A 52 13.07 18.11 -3.80
C LEU A 52 13.28 19.08 -4.97
N SER A 53 14.32 18.80 -5.77
CA SER A 53 14.58 19.54 -7.00
C SER A 53 13.36 19.49 -7.94
N PRO A 54 12.98 20.58 -8.59
CA PRO A 54 11.96 20.55 -9.63
C PRO A 54 12.41 19.76 -10.88
N LYS A 55 13.70 19.45 -10.99
CA LYS A 55 14.23 18.60 -12.06
C LYS A 55 14.00 17.15 -11.68
N THR A 56 13.02 16.53 -12.32
CA THR A 56 12.71 15.11 -12.16
C THR A 56 12.96 14.39 -13.48
N ARG A 57 13.29 13.09 -13.38
CA ARG A 57 13.34 12.18 -14.51
C ARG A 57 12.32 11.09 -14.27
N THR A 58 11.45 10.86 -15.23
CA THR A 58 10.46 9.76 -15.15
C THR A 58 10.78 8.73 -16.22
N PHE A 59 10.74 7.46 -15.84
CA PHE A 59 10.97 6.33 -16.71
C PHE A 59 9.81 5.37 -16.63
N HIS A 60 9.48 4.73 -17.74
CA HIS A 60 8.57 3.60 -17.79
C HIS A 60 9.37 2.34 -18.07
N LEU A 61 9.23 1.33 -17.23
CA LEU A 61 9.86 0.02 -17.37
C LEU A 61 8.79 -1.06 -17.51
N THR A 62 9.11 -2.08 -18.25
CA THR A 62 8.27 -3.28 -18.36
C THR A 62 9.15 -4.49 -18.10
N PHE A 63 8.84 -5.22 -17.03
CA PHE A 63 9.44 -6.52 -16.75
C PHE A 63 8.62 -7.62 -17.42
N GLN A 64 9.29 -8.66 -17.84
CA GLN A 64 8.72 -9.80 -18.53
C GLN A 64 8.72 -11.04 -17.63
N LYS A 65 8.02 -12.06 -18.06
CA LYS A 65 7.99 -13.36 -17.36
C LYS A 65 9.41 -13.86 -17.03
N GLY A 66 9.62 -14.24 -15.77
CA GLY A 66 10.88 -14.73 -15.24
C GLY A 66 11.83 -13.66 -14.72
N ASP A 67 11.52 -12.38 -14.93
CA ASP A 67 12.33 -11.30 -14.38
C ASP A 67 12.17 -11.19 -12.86
N ASP A 68 13.26 -10.80 -12.18
CA ASP A 68 13.31 -10.36 -10.79
C ASP A 68 13.26 -8.81 -10.77
N PRO A 69 12.13 -8.19 -10.39
CA PRO A 69 12.00 -6.74 -10.39
C PRO A 69 12.99 -6.04 -9.45
N ALA A 70 13.27 -6.60 -8.27
CA ALA A 70 14.20 -5.97 -7.33
C ALA A 70 15.63 -5.93 -7.89
N ALA A 71 16.08 -7.01 -8.53
CA ALA A 71 17.38 -7.06 -9.20
C ALA A 71 17.43 -6.09 -10.38
N GLY A 72 16.41 -6.10 -11.23
CA GLY A 72 16.32 -5.20 -12.38
C GLY A 72 16.30 -3.72 -11.98
N LEU A 73 15.57 -3.37 -10.91
CA LEU A 73 15.54 -2.01 -10.37
C LEU A 73 16.90 -1.56 -9.84
N LYS A 74 17.66 -2.43 -9.16
CA LYS A 74 19.04 -2.12 -8.71
C LYS A 74 19.97 -1.89 -9.90
N GLU A 75 19.93 -2.73 -10.90
CA GLU A 75 20.72 -2.56 -12.12
C GLU A 75 20.37 -1.27 -12.86
N PHE A 76 19.08 -1.01 -13.05
CA PHE A 76 18.58 0.20 -13.68
C PHE A 76 19.02 1.46 -12.92
N ALA A 77 18.96 1.43 -11.59
CA ALA A 77 19.38 2.54 -10.73
C ALA A 77 20.89 2.81 -10.84
N ARG A 78 21.73 1.78 -10.94
CA ARG A 78 23.17 1.97 -11.19
C ARG A 78 23.42 2.60 -12.55
N LYS A 79 22.85 2.02 -13.60
CA LYS A 79 23.04 2.46 -14.99
C LYS A 79 22.61 3.90 -15.24
N ASN A 80 21.54 4.32 -14.58
CA ASN A 80 20.96 5.66 -14.74
C ASN A 80 21.33 6.65 -13.63
N ASN A 81 22.19 6.24 -12.68
CA ASN A 81 22.61 7.06 -11.54
C ASN A 81 21.42 7.63 -10.72
N LEU A 82 20.39 6.79 -10.48
CA LEU A 82 19.28 7.22 -9.64
C LEU A 82 19.76 7.39 -8.19
N THR A 83 19.32 8.47 -7.54
CA THR A 83 19.79 8.84 -6.20
C THR A 83 18.70 8.85 -5.15
N ASN A 84 17.50 9.23 -5.53
CA ASN A 84 16.35 9.35 -4.67
C ASN A 84 15.07 9.16 -5.49
N ALA A 85 14.80 7.91 -5.84
CA ALA A 85 13.68 7.57 -6.68
C ALA A 85 12.55 6.90 -5.88
N HIS A 86 11.34 7.09 -6.35
CA HIS A 86 10.21 6.23 -5.98
C HIS A 86 9.65 5.57 -7.22
N PHE A 87 8.95 4.46 -7.03
CA PHE A 87 8.31 3.72 -8.11
C PHE A 87 6.96 3.16 -7.70
N GLU A 88 6.14 2.92 -8.71
CA GLU A 88 4.85 2.25 -8.60
C GLU A 88 4.64 1.33 -9.79
N ALA A 89 4.01 0.20 -9.57
CA ALA A 89 3.76 -0.81 -10.60
C ALA A 89 2.49 -1.61 -10.35
N ILE A 90 1.98 -2.16 -11.45
CA ILE A 90 0.93 -3.18 -11.47
C ILE A 90 1.32 -4.29 -12.43
N GLY A 91 0.77 -5.49 -12.25
CA GLY A 91 1.04 -6.64 -13.12
C GLY A 91 0.77 -7.96 -12.44
N ALA A 92 1.61 -8.98 -12.71
CA ALA A 92 1.43 -10.30 -12.15
C ALA A 92 2.76 -10.94 -11.72
N PHE A 93 2.76 -11.61 -10.56
CA PHE A 93 3.86 -12.44 -10.08
C PHE A 93 3.50 -13.94 -10.16
N GLY A 94 4.46 -14.78 -10.49
CA GLY A 94 4.38 -16.23 -10.39
C GLY A 94 4.87 -16.76 -9.05
N SER A 95 5.73 -16.00 -8.38
CA SER A 95 6.18 -16.29 -7.02
C SER A 95 6.49 -15.01 -6.26
N ALA A 96 6.29 -15.03 -4.94
CA ALA A 96 6.68 -13.93 -4.06
C ALA A 96 7.01 -14.39 -2.65
N VAL A 97 7.90 -13.65 -1.98
CA VAL A 97 8.13 -13.73 -0.53
C VAL A 97 7.73 -12.40 0.08
N ILE A 98 6.64 -12.41 0.84
CA ILE A 98 6.10 -11.21 1.49
C ILE A 98 6.36 -11.30 2.99
N GLY A 99 6.87 -10.22 3.59
CA GLY A 99 7.33 -10.20 4.96
C GLY A 99 6.77 -9.06 5.81
N TRP A 100 6.64 -9.35 7.09
CA TRP A 100 6.33 -8.37 8.13
C TRP A 100 7.49 -8.27 9.10
N SER A 101 7.95 -7.04 9.34
CA SER A 101 9.07 -6.80 10.27
C SER A 101 8.71 -7.23 11.69
N ASP A 102 9.49 -8.13 12.25
CA ASP A 102 9.45 -8.50 13.66
C ASP A 102 10.63 -7.83 14.37
N ARG A 103 10.36 -6.70 15.03
CA ARG A 103 11.39 -5.88 15.67
C ARG A 103 12.15 -6.61 16.78
N PRO A 104 11.49 -7.38 17.67
CA PRO A 104 12.17 -8.17 18.69
C PRO A 104 13.16 -9.17 18.09
N MET A 105 12.77 -9.84 17.01
CA MET A 105 13.63 -10.81 16.33
C MET A 105 14.65 -10.20 15.39
N LYS A 106 14.54 -8.91 15.08
CA LYS A 106 15.33 -8.20 14.04
C LYS A 106 15.31 -8.95 12.69
N ALA A 107 14.16 -9.49 12.34
CA ALA A 107 13.94 -10.34 11.18
C ALA A 107 12.56 -10.09 10.57
N PHE A 108 12.23 -10.81 9.50
CA PHE A 108 10.90 -10.81 8.91
C PHE A 108 10.19 -12.13 9.20
N LYS A 109 8.92 -12.05 9.61
CA LYS A 109 7.98 -13.15 9.45
C LYS A 109 7.50 -13.15 8.01
N VAL A 110 7.61 -14.27 7.31
CA VAL A 110 7.36 -14.32 5.87
C VAL A 110 6.28 -15.32 5.51
N VAL A 111 5.56 -15.01 4.44
CA VAL A 111 4.80 -15.98 3.65
C VAL A 111 5.50 -16.16 2.30
N ARG A 112 5.63 -17.42 1.88
CA ARG A 112 6.14 -17.79 0.56
C ARG A 112 4.97 -18.24 -0.29
N ILE A 113 4.80 -17.62 -1.44
CA ILE A 113 3.73 -17.87 -2.37
C ILE A 113 4.38 -18.32 -3.67
N ASN A 114 3.95 -19.47 -4.18
CA ASN A 114 4.48 -20.05 -5.41
C ASN A 114 3.33 -20.46 -6.32
N GLU A 115 2.53 -19.48 -6.69
CA GLU A 115 1.41 -19.56 -7.61
C GLU A 115 1.15 -18.20 -8.24
N GLU A 116 0.39 -18.18 -9.32
CA GLU A 116 0.04 -16.95 -10.02
C GLU A 116 -0.77 -16.02 -9.14
N MET A 117 -0.40 -14.75 -9.13
CA MET A 117 -1.07 -13.72 -8.34
C MET A 117 -1.12 -12.38 -9.08
N GLU A 118 -2.24 -11.67 -8.93
CA GLU A 118 -2.38 -10.30 -9.40
C GLU A 118 -1.67 -9.33 -8.45
N VAL A 119 -0.87 -8.45 -9.02
CA VAL A 119 -0.17 -7.39 -8.30
C VAL A 119 -0.95 -6.10 -8.44
N SER A 120 -1.78 -5.80 -7.45
CA SER A 120 -2.56 -4.56 -7.41
C SER A 120 -1.71 -3.34 -7.06
N VAL A 121 -0.64 -3.56 -6.28
CA VAL A 121 0.33 -2.55 -5.87
C VAL A 121 1.70 -3.20 -5.77
N PHE A 122 2.70 -2.63 -6.40
CA PHE A 122 4.11 -2.85 -6.12
C PHE A 122 4.80 -1.48 -6.15
N ASN A 123 5.10 -0.95 -4.99
CA ASN A 123 5.65 0.40 -4.86
C ASN A 123 6.80 0.44 -3.87
N GLY A 124 7.60 1.49 -3.98
CA GLY A 124 8.72 1.63 -3.08
C GLY A 124 9.66 2.77 -3.42
N ASN A 125 10.81 2.72 -2.78
CA ASN A 125 11.85 3.72 -2.93
C ASN A 125 13.17 3.07 -3.33
N ILE A 126 13.98 3.81 -4.10
CA ILE A 126 15.36 3.49 -4.40
C ILE A 126 16.22 4.60 -3.87
N VAL A 127 17.08 4.27 -2.93
CA VAL A 127 18.04 5.21 -2.32
C VAL A 127 19.46 4.66 -2.42
N ARG A 128 20.46 5.49 -2.17
CA ARG A 128 21.85 5.04 -2.07
C ARG A 128 22.21 4.77 -0.62
N ASN A 129 22.87 3.64 -0.36
CA ASN A 129 23.48 3.37 0.94
C ASN A 129 24.78 4.18 1.10
N LYS A 130 25.46 4.02 2.26
CA LYS A 130 26.71 4.69 2.56
C LYS A 130 27.85 4.36 1.58
N ASP A 131 27.79 3.23 0.92
CA ASP A 131 28.79 2.76 -0.06
C ASP A 131 28.44 3.21 -1.49
N GLY A 132 27.34 3.98 -1.65
CA GLY A 132 26.87 4.47 -2.95
C GLY A 132 26.05 3.45 -3.76
N GLU A 133 25.78 2.26 -3.22
CA GLU A 133 25.00 1.24 -3.88
C GLU A 133 23.49 1.47 -3.76
N PRO A 134 22.70 1.20 -4.82
CA PRO A 134 21.26 1.32 -4.75
C PRO A 134 20.64 0.27 -3.84
N VAL A 135 19.75 0.73 -2.97
CA VAL A 135 18.91 -0.11 -2.11
C VAL A 135 17.47 0.09 -2.51
N VAL A 136 16.81 -0.99 -2.88
CA VAL A 136 15.38 -1.02 -3.18
C VAL A 136 14.63 -1.44 -1.92
N HIS A 137 13.66 -0.63 -1.52
CA HIS A 137 12.71 -0.94 -0.47
C HIS A 137 11.32 -0.97 -1.11
N ALA A 138 10.70 -2.12 -1.14
CA ALA A 138 9.44 -2.36 -1.84
C ALA A 138 8.37 -2.95 -0.92
N HIS A 139 7.15 -2.52 -1.13
CA HIS A 139 5.95 -3.15 -0.61
C HIS A 139 5.06 -3.62 -1.75
N CYS A 140 4.26 -4.65 -1.49
CA CYS A 140 3.28 -5.11 -2.46
C CYS A 140 1.94 -5.46 -1.79
N VAL A 141 0.90 -5.41 -2.63
CA VAL A 141 -0.42 -5.99 -2.36
C VAL A 141 -0.72 -6.93 -3.51
N VAL A 142 -0.90 -8.22 -3.20
CA VAL A 142 -1.16 -9.25 -4.18
C VAL A 142 -2.45 -10.00 -3.84
N GLY A 143 -3.22 -10.34 -4.87
CA GLY A 143 -4.43 -11.16 -4.79
C GLY A 143 -4.22 -12.52 -5.41
N ILE A 144 -4.65 -13.58 -4.75
CA ILE A 144 -4.55 -14.97 -5.20
C ILE A 144 -5.94 -15.51 -5.48
N LEU A 145 -6.20 -15.87 -6.74
CA LEU A 145 -7.52 -16.34 -7.14
C LEU A 145 -7.86 -17.72 -6.56
N SER A 146 -6.87 -18.62 -6.48
CA SER A 146 -7.10 -20.02 -6.06
C SER A 146 -7.69 -20.16 -4.66
N ASN A 147 -7.43 -19.20 -3.78
CA ASN A 147 -7.86 -19.22 -2.38
C ASN A 147 -8.51 -17.91 -1.91
N GLU A 148 -8.73 -16.96 -2.82
CA GLU A 148 -9.36 -15.65 -2.59
C GLU A 148 -8.65 -14.81 -1.50
N LYS A 149 -7.35 -15.06 -1.27
CA LYS A 149 -6.57 -14.35 -0.25
C LYS A 149 -5.84 -13.16 -0.85
N VAL A 150 -5.71 -12.14 -0.02
CA VAL A 150 -4.87 -10.97 -0.28
C VAL A 150 -3.75 -10.93 0.73
N TYR A 151 -2.53 -10.71 0.24
CA TYR A 151 -1.35 -10.52 1.08
C TYR A 151 -0.75 -9.13 0.81
N ALA A 152 -0.25 -8.51 1.88
CA ALA A 152 0.41 -7.21 1.81
C ALA A 152 1.58 -7.14 2.78
N GLY A 153 2.66 -6.47 2.42
CA GLY A 153 3.84 -6.32 3.26
C GLY A 153 5.08 -5.94 2.47
N HIS A 154 6.25 -6.09 3.09
CA HIS A 154 7.52 -5.97 2.36
C HIS A 154 7.61 -7.04 1.29
N CYS A 155 7.89 -6.63 0.05
CA CYS A 155 8.21 -7.54 -1.03
C CYS A 155 9.71 -7.85 -0.98
N LEU A 156 10.05 -9.09 -0.62
CA LEU A 156 11.44 -9.50 -0.34
C LEU A 156 12.06 -10.27 -1.50
N GLN A 157 11.25 -11.01 -2.23
CA GLN A 157 11.61 -11.74 -3.45
C GLN A 157 10.37 -11.84 -4.32
N GLU A 158 10.52 -11.68 -5.61
CA GLU A 158 9.41 -11.76 -6.56
C GLU A 158 9.93 -12.20 -7.94
N GLU A 159 9.10 -12.95 -8.66
CA GLU A 159 9.31 -13.31 -10.05
C GLU A 159 8.06 -12.98 -10.85
N VAL A 160 8.23 -12.27 -11.96
CA VAL A 160 7.13 -11.88 -12.84
C VAL A 160 6.58 -13.10 -13.58
N SER A 161 5.25 -13.29 -13.59
CA SER A 161 4.62 -14.40 -14.32
C SER A 161 4.23 -14.04 -15.74
N LEU A 162 3.78 -12.82 -15.97
CA LEU A 162 3.34 -12.33 -17.27
C LEU A 162 4.07 -11.02 -17.62
N THR A 163 3.65 -9.93 -17.03
CA THR A 163 4.30 -8.61 -17.14
C THR A 163 4.17 -7.84 -15.83
N LEU A 164 5.12 -6.94 -15.57
CA LEU A 164 5.00 -5.91 -14.54
C LEU A 164 5.34 -4.56 -15.19
N GLN A 165 4.37 -3.65 -15.23
CA GLN A 165 4.54 -2.30 -15.76
C GLN A 165 4.81 -1.33 -14.62
N LEU A 166 5.89 -0.57 -14.72
CA LEU A 166 6.43 0.21 -13.63
C LEU A 166 6.84 1.60 -14.09
N TYR A 167 6.48 2.61 -13.29
CA TYR A 167 6.95 3.98 -13.44
C TYR A 167 7.91 4.33 -12.31
N ILE A 168 9.04 4.95 -12.66
CA ILE A 168 10.02 5.47 -11.70
C ILE A 168 10.11 6.97 -11.87
N THR A 169 10.04 7.72 -10.77
CA THR A 169 10.38 9.14 -10.72
C THR A 169 11.58 9.34 -9.80
N ASP A 170 12.66 9.88 -10.36
CA ASP A 170 13.91 10.21 -9.65
C ASP A 170 14.01 11.73 -9.48
N SER A 171 14.18 12.17 -8.23
CA SER A 171 14.28 13.58 -7.86
C SER A 171 15.41 13.76 -6.86
N GLU A 172 16.39 14.59 -7.21
CA GLU A 172 17.48 14.90 -6.30
C GLU A 172 16.96 15.80 -5.16
N PRO A 173 17.41 15.58 -3.91
CA PRO A 173 17.21 16.55 -2.84
C PRO A 173 17.85 17.88 -3.22
N LEU A 174 17.18 19.01 -2.94
CA LEU A 174 17.81 20.32 -3.07
C LEU A 174 19.03 20.38 -2.15
N LYS A 175 20.18 20.74 -2.71
CA LYS A 175 21.37 21.02 -1.89
C LYS A 175 21.04 22.25 -1.05
N THR A 176 20.76 22.05 0.22
CA THR A 176 20.71 23.18 1.16
C THR A 176 22.06 23.86 1.11
N ALA A 177 22.08 25.16 0.80
CA ALA A 177 23.30 25.94 0.92
C ALA A 177 23.84 25.74 2.35
N ALA A 178 25.07 25.29 2.47
CA ALA A 178 25.73 25.17 3.76
C ALA A 178 25.68 26.53 4.44
N LYS A 179 25.04 26.59 5.63
CA LYS A 179 25.03 27.79 6.47
C LYS A 179 26.38 27.97 7.10
#